data_8b753078f2c4f3ee6b2809ae62dc85aa
#
_entry.id   8b753078f2c4f3ee6b2809ae62dc85aa
#
_cell.length_a   1.000
_cell.length_b   1.000
_cell.length_c   1.000
_cell.angle_alpha   90.00
_cell.angle_beta   90.00
_cell.angle_gamma   90.00
#
_symmetry.space_group_name_H-M   'P 1'
#
loop_
_entity.id
_entity.type
_entity.pdbx_description
1 polymer ?
#
loop_
_entity_poly.entity_id
_entity_poly.type
_entity_poly.pdbx_seq_one_letter_code
_entity_poly.pdbx_strand_id
1 'polypeptide(L)'
;MRIIEFSRQILSFFIVSSFFFSSASIAQDESSASIVQPGAPGQATQDIDPEKATEIADTSYTPDDVEFMQGMIVHHRQATVMSEMANDRTNSSPVLDLAGRIIVTQEDEIDFMQGWLEDRGENVSDSKNEHNMHTHQEMAGMASPAELEELRNSKSTDFDRLFLKLMINHHDGAIKMVNHLRKQRGSAYDPILNEFASDVANDQSVEIERMNFLLVSLSDDPRAGLAAGLYDADEAIMNLELIASLKKPVGFYDPANPSERYEGKKETDDGDKDEEKKKTKTIEAAARATRSPMLSFSNTDIAFRDDVMIAGSY
;
A
#
# COMPACT_ATOMS: atom_id res chain seq x y z
N MET A 1 -36.89 -36.00 53.78
CA MET A 1 -38.12 -35.52 54.47
C MET A 1 -38.69 -34.36 53.68
N ARG A 2 -39.88 -34.60 53.05
CA ARG A 2 -40.95 -33.72 52.56
C ARG A 2 -40.47 -32.47 51.73
N ILE A 3 -40.64 -32.45 50.37
CA ILE A 3 -41.84 -32.18 49.57
C ILE A 3 -42.58 -30.89 50.00
N ILE A 4 -42.64 -29.86 49.16
CA ILE A 4 -43.88 -29.19 48.78
C ILE A 4 -43.64 -28.45 47.47
N GLU A 5 -44.39 -28.84 46.42
CA GLU A 5 -44.70 -28.14 45.21
C GLU A 5 -45.51 -26.87 45.51
N PHE A 6 -45.35 -25.80 44.70
CA PHE A 6 -46.41 -24.85 44.47
C PHE A 6 -46.39 -24.36 43.00
N SER A 7 -47.31 -24.95 42.28
CA SER A 7 -47.77 -24.53 40.97
C SER A 7 -48.49 -23.17 41.09
N ARG A 8 -48.14 -22.22 40.26
CA ARG A 8 -49.00 -21.07 39.92
C ARG A 8 -48.95 -20.79 38.42
N GLN A 9 -50.01 -21.24 37.78
CA GLN A 9 -50.41 -20.82 36.43
C GLN A 9 -50.73 -19.32 36.45
N ILE A 10 -50.10 -18.52 35.64
CA ILE A 10 -50.56 -17.20 35.26
C ILE A 10 -50.89 -17.27 33.78
N LEU A 11 -52.17 -17.24 33.51
CA LEU A 11 -52.84 -17.14 32.23
C LEU A 11 -52.63 -15.68 31.70
N SER A 12 -51.71 -15.47 30.78
CA SER A 12 -51.54 -14.18 30.11
C SER A 12 -52.20 -14.24 28.75
N PHE A 13 -53.24 -13.47 28.62
CA PHE A 13 -53.96 -13.17 27.36
C PHE A 13 -53.00 -12.47 26.40
N PHE A 14 -52.62 -13.12 25.32
CA PHE A 14 -51.95 -12.46 24.18
C PHE A 14 -53.03 -11.92 23.23
N ILE A 15 -53.20 -10.60 23.23
CA ILE A 15 -53.90 -9.89 22.15
C ILE A 15 -52.98 -9.83 20.95
N VAL A 16 -53.24 -10.67 19.94
CA VAL A 16 -52.59 -10.59 18.63
C VAL A 16 -53.20 -9.45 17.86
N SER A 17 -52.56 -8.30 17.90
CA SER A 17 -52.84 -7.19 17.00
C SER A 17 -52.16 -7.44 15.67
N SER A 18 -52.92 -7.92 14.70
CA SER A 18 -52.46 -8.12 13.33
C SER A 18 -52.33 -6.75 12.64
N PHE A 19 -51.12 -6.19 12.67
CA PHE A 19 -50.74 -5.10 11.79
C PHE A 19 -50.47 -5.68 10.40
N PHE A 20 -51.41 -5.49 9.49
CA PHE A 20 -51.18 -5.66 8.07
C PHE A 20 -50.23 -4.55 7.61
N PHE A 21 -48.94 -4.86 7.54
CA PHE A 21 -48.01 -4.06 6.75
C PHE A 21 -48.24 -4.38 5.28
N SER A 22 -48.95 -3.46 4.61
CA SER A 22 -49.01 -3.45 3.16
C SER A 22 -47.60 -3.10 2.67
N SER A 23 -46.80 -4.10 2.32
CA SER A 23 -45.54 -3.90 1.63
C SER A 23 -45.86 -3.38 0.23
N ALA A 24 -45.87 -2.06 0.07
CA ALA A 24 -45.75 -1.46 -1.25
C ALA A 24 -44.35 -1.88 -1.77
N SER A 25 -44.31 -2.90 -2.63
CA SER A 25 -43.17 -3.17 -3.47
C SER A 25 -43.01 -1.95 -4.37
N ILE A 26 -42.05 -1.07 -4.01
CA ILE A 26 -41.51 -0.12 -4.95
C ILE A 26 -40.70 -1.03 -5.88
N ALA A 27 -41.27 -1.37 -7.04
CA ALA A 27 -40.51 -1.84 -8.15
C ALA A 27 -39.51 -0.71 -8.48
N GLN A 28 -38.26 -0.84 -8.01
CA GLN A 28 -37.17 -0.12 -8.61
C GLN A 28 -37.13 -0.58 -10.06
N ASP A 29 -37.59 0.28 -10.93
CA ASP A 29 -37.28 0.19 -12.34
C ASP A 29 -35.77 0.34 -12.42
N GLU A 30 -35.05 -0.79 -12.41
CA GLU A 30 -33.66 -0.84 -12.74
C GLU A 30 -33.55 -0.46 -14.22
N SER A 31 -33.63 0.82 -14.50
CA SER A 31 -33.14 1.35 -15.75
C SER A 31 -31.62 1.16 -15.70
N SER A 32 -31.17 -0.04 -16.06
CA SER A 32 -29.75 -0.27 -16.36
C SER A 32 -29.33 0.82 -17.34
N ALA A 33 -28.33 1.61 -16.95
CA ALA A 33 -27.77 2.61 -17.83
C ALA A 33 -27.45 1.95 -19.19
N SER A 34 -27.95 2.49 -20.29
CA SER A 34 -27.69 1.93 -21.60
C SER A 34 -26.20 2.04 -21.92
N ILE A 35 -25.62 0.93 -22.36
CA ILE A 35 -24.23 0.91 -22.84
C ILE A 35 -24.29 1.40 -24.29
N VAL A 36 -23.54 2.46 -24.58
CA VAL A 36 -23.55 3.07 -25.90
C VAL A 36 -22.18 2.95 -26.58
N GLN A 37 -22.18 2.52 -27.82
CA GLN A 37 -21.00 2.57 -28.70
C GLN A 37 -21.01 3.86 -29.49
N PRO A 38 -20.02 4.76 -29.30
CA PRO A 38 -19.91 5.98 -30.11
C PRO A 38 -19.74 5.62 -31.59
N GLY A 39 -20.51 6.26 -32.47
CA GLY A 39 -20.33 6.13 -33.90
C GLY A 39 -19.03 6.79 -34.38
N ALA A 40 -18.51 6.34 -35.51
CA ALA A 40 -17.44 7.04 -36.21
C ALA A 40 -17.90 8.46 -36.62
N PRO A 41 -16.99 9.41 -36.92
CA PRO A 41 -17.37 10.75 -37.35
C PRO A 41 -18.43 10.73 -38.47
N GLY A 42 -19.61 11.27 -38.17
CA GLY A 42 -20.77 11.27 -39.09
C GLY A 42 -21.71 10.04 -38.97
N GLN A 43 -21.42 9.12 -38.07
CA GLN A 43 -22.27 7.98 -37.74
C GLN A 43 -23.00 8.20 -36.42
N ALA A 44 -24.21 7.65 -36.29
CA ALA A 44 -24.96 7.73 -35.05
C ALA A 44 -24.38 6.76 -33.99
N THR A 45 -24.48 7.16 -32.73
CA THR A 45 -24.21 6.30 -31.58
C THR A 45 -25.23 5.15 -31.56
N GLN A 46 -24.80 3.95 -31.22
CA GLN A 46 -25.63 2.76 -31.11
C GLN A 46 -25.70 2.28 -29.65
N ASP A 47 -26.90 1.90 -29.23
CA ASP A 47 -27.08 1.14 -28.00
C ASP A 47 -26.64 -0.30 -28.25
N ILE A 48 -25.83 -0.83 -27.32
CA ILE A 48 -25.36 -2.22 -27.37
C ILE A 48 -25.73 -2.92 -26.07
N ASP A 49 -25.97 -4.22 -26.17
CA ASP A 49 -26.17 -5.05 -24.98
C ASP A 49 -24.82 -5.34 -24.27
N PRO A 50 -24.86 -5.79 -23.01
CA PRO A 50 -23.65 -6.10 -22.24
C PRO A 50 -22.77 -7.17 -22.89
N GLU A 51 -23.37 -8.18 -23.54
CA GLU A 51 -22.63 -9.26 -24.21
C GLU A 51 -21.83 -8.69 -25.39
N LYS A 52 -22.46 -7.84 -26.18
CA LYS A 52 -21.80 -7.15 -27.31
C LYS A 52 -20.73 -6.17 -26.85
N ALA A 53 -20.97 -5.46 -25.74
CA ALA A 53 -19.97 -4.59 -25.15
C ALA A 53 -18.72 -5.38 -24.70
N THR A 54 -18.92 -6.52 -24.09
CA THR A 54 -17.83 -7.42 -23.66
C THR A 54 -17.04 -7.97 -24.85
N GLU A 55 -17.75 -8.39 -25.91
CA GLU A 55 -17.11 -8.86 -27.17
C GLU A 55 -16.26 -7.75 -27.82
N ILE A 56 -16.76 -6.51 -27.83
CA ILE A 56 -16.03 -5.36 -28.40
C ILE A 56 -14.85 -4.97 -27.51
N ALA A 57 -14.97 -5.10 -26.19
CA ALA A 57 -13.91 -4.76 -25.24
C ALA A 57 -12.70 -5.72 -25.34
N ASP A 58 -12.90 -6.91 -25.95
CA ASP A 58 -11.88 -7.97 -26.04
C ASP A 58 -11.20 -8.22 -24.68
N THR A 59 -12.02 -8.56 -23.68
CA THR A 59 -11.58 -8.84 -22.29
C THR A 59 -11.13 -10.31 -22.12
N SER A 60 -10.78 -10.96 -23.21
CA SER A 60 -10.21 -12.30 -23.19
C SER A 60 -8.82 -12.28 -22.57
N TYR A 61 -8.46 -13.40 -21.94
CA TYR A 61 -7.10 -13.57 -21.41
C TYR A 61 -6.10 -13.92 -22.53
N THR A 62 -4.84 -13.67 -22.27
CA THR A 62 -3.72 -13.91 -23.18
C THR A 62 -2.79 -15.02 -22.68
N PRO A 63 -1.90 -15.56 -23.52
CA PRO A 63 -0.85 -16.47 -23.06
C PRO A 63 0.06 -15.85 -21.97
N ASP A 64 0.31 -14.54 -22.03
CA ASP A 64 1.09 -13.83 -21.00
C ASP A 64 0.36 -13.82 -19.65
N ASP A 65 -0.98 -13.77 -19.65
CA ASP A 65 -1.80 -13.86 -18.44
C ASP A 65 -1.70 -15.28 -17.82
N VAL A 66 -1.70 -16.31 -18.65
CA VAL A 66 -1.51 -17.71 -18.21
C VAL A 66 -0.11 -17.90 -17.61
N GLU A 67 0.93 -17.42 -18.29
CA GLU A 67 2.32 -17.50 -17.81
C GLU A 67 2.48 -16.75 -16.48
N PHE A 68 1.85 -15.58 -16.33
CA PHE A 68 1.84 -14.83 -15.08
C PHE A 68 1.20 -15.63 -13.94
N MET A 69 0.02 -16.22 -14.15
CA MET A 69 -0.67 -17.01 -13.11
C MET A 69 0.14 -18.24 -12.72
N GLN A 70 0.67 -18.97 -13.68
CA GLN A 70 1.54 -20.13 -13.43
C GLN A 70 2.82 -19.76 -12.69
N GLY A 71 3.47 -18.69 -13.10
CA GLY A 71 4.69 -18.20 -12.47
C GLY A 71 4.44 -17.71 -11.05
N MET A 72 3.35 -16.97 -10.82
CA MET A 72 3.00 -16.43 -9.51
C MET A 72 2.66 -17.54 -8.51
N ILE A 73 2.05 -18.66 -8.94
CA ILE A 73 1.85 -19.84 -8.08
C ILE A 73 3.19 -20.36 -7.55
N VAL A 74 4.20 -20.48 -8.40
CA VAL A 74 5.54 -20.94 -7.99
C VAL A 74 6.20 -19.95 -7.06
N HIS A 75 6.04 -18.66 -7.38
CA HIS A 75 6.56 -17.56 -6.56
C HIS A 75 5.96 -17.60 -5.15
N HIS A 76 4.65 -17.66 -5.00
CA HIS A 76 3.93 -17.71 -3.72
C HIS A 76 4.29 -18.94 -2.88
N ARG A 77 4.47 -20.09 -3.51
CA ARG A 77 4.93 -21.30 -2.80
C ARG A 77 6.28 -21.12 -2.11
N GLN A 78 7.20 -20.33 -2.66
CA GLN A 78 8.45 -20.04 -1.97
C GLN A 78 8.22 -19.18 -0.72
N ALA A 79 7.30 -18.23 -0.76
CA ALA A 79 6.95 -17.44 0.43
C ALA A 79 6.38 -18.31 1.56
N THR A 80 5.49 -19.27 1.23
CA THR A 80 4.97 -20.21 2.24
C THR A 80 6.10 -21.07 2.82
N VAL A 81 7.00 -21.60 2.00
CA VAL A 81 8.17 -22.38 2.47
C VAL A 81 9.06 -21.56 3.41
N MET A 82 9.35 -20.32 3.08
CA MET A 82 10.13 -19.43 3.96
C MET A 82 9.41 -19.14 5.28
N SER A 83 8.10 -18.91 5.19
CA SER A 83 7.27 -18.56 6.36
C SER A 83 7.10 -19.73 7.33
N GLU A 84 6.95 -20.95 6.83
CA GLU A 84 6.88 -22.16 7.64
C GLU A 84 8.11 -22.37 8.53
N MET A 85 9.29 -21.95 8.06
CA MET A 85 10.53 -22.06 8.84
C MET A 85 10.49 -21.24 10.13
N ALA A 86 9.64 -20.20 10.22
CA ALA A 86 9.59 -19.32 11.38
C ALA A 86 9.21 -20.08 12.67
N ASN A 87 8.33 -21.07 12.59
CA ASN A 87 7.83 -21.81 13.77
C ASN A 87 8.95 -22.46 14.62
N ASP A 88 10.04 -22.90 13.98
CA ASP A 88 11.14 -23.59 14.65
C ASP A 88 12.41 -22.73 14.78
N ARG A 89 12.39 -21.49 14.29
CA ARG A 89 13.57 -20.64 14.16
C ARG A 89 13.54 -19.39 15.02
N THR A 90 12.34 -18.89 15.37
CA THR A 90 12.19 -17.67 16.16
C THR A 90 11.18 -17.82 17.29
N ASN A 91 11.32 -16.96 18.30
CA ASN A 91 10.33 -16.77 19.37
C ASN A 91 9.71 -15.35 19.29
N SER A 92 10.01 -14.60 18.25
CA SER A 92 9.48 -13.26 18.03
C SER A 92 8.00 -13.35 17.63
N SER A 93 7.09 -13.01 18.54
CA SER A 93 5.64 -13.02 18.24
C SER A 93 5.29 -12.19 17.02
N PRO A 94 5.84 -10.95 16.80
CA PRO A 94 5.53 -10.20 15.59
C PRO A 94 5.95 -10.88 14.29
N VAL A 95 7.09 -11.60 14.31
CA VAL A 95 7.57 -12.35 13.13
C VAL A 95 6.72 -13.60 12.89
N LEU A 96 6.36 -14.33 13.95
CA LEU A 96 5.46 -15.48 13.86
C LEU A 96 4.07 -15.09 13.34
N ASP A 97 3.51 -13.99 13.85
CA ASP A 97 2.21 -13.46 13.43
C ASP A 97 2.24 -13.02 11.96
N LEU A 98 3.35 -12.41 11.52
CA LEU A 98 3.55 -12.04 10.12
C LEU A 98 3.65 -13.28 9.23
N ALA A 99 4.52 -14.23 9.59
CA ALA A 99 4.69 -15.47 8.84
C ALA A 99 3.37 -16.26 8.70
N GLY A 100 2.60 -16.34 9.79
CA GLY A 100 1.28 -16.98 9.78
C GLY A 100 0.29 -16.29 8.83
N ARG A 101 0.27 -14.96 8.78
CA ARG A 101 -0.56 -14.22 7.81
C ARG A 101 -0.12 -14.47 6.38
N ILE A 102 1.18 -14.40 6.11
CA ILE A 102 1.73 -14.65 4.77
C ILE A 102 1.32 -16.05 4.28
N ILE A 103 1.42 -17.08 5.13
CA ILE A 103 1.01 -18.44 4.74
C ILE A 103 -0.45 -18.44 4.28
N VAL A 104 -1.36 -17.92 5.09
CA VAL A 104 -2.80 -17.94 4.79
C VAL A 104 -3.10 -17.15 3.51
N THR A 105 -2.61 -15.92 3.40
CA THR A 105 -2.86 -15.08 2.22
C THR A 105 -2.30 -15.71 0.95
N GLN A 106 -1.07 -16.21 1.01
CA GLN A 106 -0.41 -16.79 -0.16
C GLN A 106 -1.06 -18.12 -0.59
N GLU A 107 -1.57 -18.93 0.34
CA GLU A 107 -2.33 -20.14 0.04
C GLU A 107 -3.67 -19.79 -0.63
N ASP A 108 -4.42 -18.84 -0.11
CA ASP A 108 -5.68 -18.37 -0.71
C ASP A 108 -5.45 -17.81 -2.13
N GLU A 109 -4.38 -17.07 -2.35
CA GLU A 109 -4.00 -16.56 -3.68
C GLU A 109 -3.56 -17.67 -4.63
N ILE A 110 -2.86 -18.71 -4.16
CA ILE A 110 -2.53 -19.91 -4.94
C ILE A 110 -3.80 -20.61 -5.38
N ASP A 111 -4.73 -20.85 -4.47
CA ASP A 111 -5.99 -21.53 -4.75
C ASP A 111 -6.81 -20.73 -5.79
N PHE A 112 -6.84 -19.40 -5.65
CA PHE A 112 -7.48 -18.54 -6.64
C PHE A 112 -6.86 -18.67 -8.03
N MET A 113 -5.53 -18.62 -8.13
CA MET A 113 -4.82 -18.73 -9.42
C MET A 113 -5.03 -20.09 -10.06
N GLN A 114 -5.03 -21.15 -9.26
CA GLN A 114 -5.33 -22.52 -9.75
C GLN A 114 -6.74 -22.59 -10.32
N GLY A 115 -7.74 -22.09 -9.58
CA GLY A 115 -9.12 -22.04 -10.04
C GLY A 115 -9.28 -21.21 -11.33
N TRP A 116 -8.60 -20.07 -11.42
CA TRP A 116 -8.63 -19.25 -12.62
C TRP A 116 -8.09 -19.98 -13.86
N LEU A 117 -7.00 -20.75 -13.71
CA LEU A 117 -6.41 -21.55 -14.77
C LEU A 117 -7.32 -22.74 -15.15
N GLU A 118 -7.85 -23.47 -14.15
CA GLU A 118 -8.74 -24.63 -14.36
C GLU A 118 -10.02 -24.22 -15.08
N ASP A 119 -10.66 -23.12 -14.69
CA ASP A 119 -11.89 -22.61 -15.33
C ASP A 119 -11.70 -22.28 -16.81
N ARG A 120 -10.46 -22.00 -17.22
CA ARG A 120 -10.08 -21.69 -18.61
C ARG A 120 -9.49 -22.88 -19.36
N GLY A 121 -9.40 -24.05 -18.71
CA GLY A 121 -8.82 -25.27 -19.29
C GLY A 121 -7.30 -25.20 -19.46
N GLU A 122 -6.65 -24.24 -18.75
CA GLU A 122 -5.21 -24.08 -18.78
C GLU A 122 -4.53 -25.01 -17.77
N ASN A 123 -3.28 -25.39 -18.06
CA ASN A 123 -2.52 -26.22 -17.14
C ASN A 123 -2.15 -25.47 -15.88
N VAL A 124 -2.46 -26.05 -14.72
CA VAL A 124 -1.90 -25.59 -13.44
C VAL A 124 -0.42 -25.99 -13.40
N SER A 125 0.48 -25.03 -13.14
CA SER A 125 1.91 -25.30 -13.03
C SER A 125 2.18 -26.39 -11.98
N ASP A 126 2.63 -27.54 -12.42
CA ASP A 126 2.90 -28.67 -11.54
C ASP A 126 4.31 -28.49 -10.93
N SER A 127 4.35 -28.10 -9.63
CA SER A 127 5.60 -27.89 -8.88
C SER A 127 6.43 -29.17 -8.71
N LYS A 128 5.93 -30.33 -9.20
CA LYS A 128 6.62 -31.62 -9.11
C LYS A 128 7.64 -31.83 -10.20
N ASN A 129 7.67 -30.99 -11.24
CA ASN A 129 8.69 -31.08 -12.27
C ASN A 129 9.92 -30.27 -11.85
N GLU A 130 10.88 -30.94 -11.19
CA GLU A 130 12.19 -30.40 -10.82
C GLU A 130 12.96 -29.75 -12.00
N HIS A 131 12.61 -30.07 -13.23
CA HIS A 131 13.19 -29.49 -14.45
C HIS A 131 12.79 -28.02 -14.68
N ASN A 132 11.67 -27.55 -14.13
CA ASN A 132 11.24 -26.15 -14.22
C ASN A 132 11.84 -25.26 -13.13
N MET A 133 12.42 -25.83 -12.07
CA MET A 133 13.02 -25.02 -10.99
C MET A 133 14.18 -24.13 -11.47
N HIS A 134 14.89 -24.52 -12.53
CA HIS A 134 15.98 -23.70 -13.08
C HIS A 134 15.50 -22.45 -13.84
N THR A 135 14.35 -22.53 -14.49
CA THR A 135 13.73 -21.38 -15.18
C THR A 135 13.05 -20.43 -14.18
N HIS A 136 12.57 -20.94 -13.06
CA HIS A 136 11.89 -20.13 -12.03
C HIS A 136 12.83 -19.39 -11.08
N GLN A 137 14.10 -19.79 -11.00
CA GLN A 137 15.14 -19.07 -10.23
C GLN A 137 15.46 -17.66 -10.78
N GLU A 138 15.09 -17.39 -12.04
CA GLU A 138 15.26 -16.08 -12.67
C GLU A 138 14.07 -15.13 -12.42
N MET A 139 13.00 -15.60 -11.76
CA MET A 139 11.89 -14.74 -11.43
C MET A 139 12.29 -13.68 -10.40
N ALA A 140 11.78 -12.48 -10.61
CA ALA A 140 12.12 -11.35 -9.76
C ALA A 140 11.87 -11.63 -8.27
N GLY A 141 12.85 -11.38 -7.43
CA GLY A 141 12.72 -11.46 -5.98
C GLY A 141 12.80 -12.85 -5.36
N MET A 142 12.88 -13.91 -6.16
CA MET A 142 13.03 -15.27 -5.64
C MET A 142 14.33 -15.42 -4.83
N ALA A 143 14.23 -16.01 -3.64
CA ALA A 143 15.39 -16.40 -2.87
C ALA A 143 16.11 -17.57 -3.54
N SER A 144 17.42 -17.47 -3.66
CA SER A 144 18.27 -18.54 -4.20
C SER A 144 18.32 -19.75 -3.25
N PRO A 145 18.69 -20.95 -3.74
CA PRO A 145 18.88 -22.10 -2.89
C PRO A 145 19.89 -21.89 -1.75
N ALA A 146 20.92 -21.08 -1.99
CA ALA A 146 21.91 -20.75 -0.97
C ALA A 146 21.31 -19.86 0.13
N GLU A 147 20.50 -18.87 -0.23
CA GLU A 147 19.78 -18.01 0.72
C GLU A 147 18.74 -18.79 1.52
N LEU A 148 18.01 -19.70 0.88
CA LEU A 148 17.07 -20.59 1.59
C LEU A 148 17.79 -21.51 2.58
N GLU A 149 18.98 -22.00 2.23
CA GLU A 149 19.78 -22.83 3.13
C GLU A 149 20.37 -22.00 4.28
N GLU A 150 20.79 -20.76 4.02
CA GLU A 150 21.20 -19.82 5.06
C GLU A 150 20.03 -19.52 6.01
N LEU A 151 18.85 -19.25 5.48
CA LEU A 151 17.64 -19.03 6.28
C LEU A 151 17.32 -20.25 7.15
N ARG A 152 17.40 -21.45 6.58
CA ARG A 152 17.14 -22.72 7.31
C ARG A 152 18.11 -22.93 8.47
N ASN A 153 19.34 -22.47 8.34
CA ASN A 153 20.39 -22.62 9.35
C ASN A 153 20.42 -21.49 10.38
N SER A 154 19.78 -20.36 10.10
CA SER A 154 19.68 -19.21 11.01
C SER A 154 18.64 -19.44 12.12
N LYS A 155 18.78 -18.72 13.25
CA LYS A 155 17.85 -18.78 14.40
C LYS A 155 17.74 -17.44 15.10
N SER A 156 16.65 -17.27 15.84
CA SER A 156 16.37 -16.08 16.67
C SER A 156 16.46 -14.80 15.82
N THR A 157 17.08 -13.75 16.33
CA THR A 157 17.17 -12.44 15.66
C THR A 157 17.86 -12.50 14.29
N ASP A 158 18.83 -13.42 14.10
CA ASP A 158 19.50 -13.59 12.80
C ASP A 158 18.52 -14.17 11.77
N PHE A 159 17.70 -15.15 12.19
CA PHE A 159 16.60 -15.64 11.37
C PHE A 159 15.63 -14.52 11.05
N ASP A 160 15.18 -13.77 12.06
CA ASP A 160 14.20 -12.69 11.88
C ASP A 160 14.68 -11.66 10.85
N ARG A 161 15.92 -11.20 10.98
CA ARG A 161 16.52 -10.25 10.05
C ARG A 161 16.64 -10.79 8.62
N LEU A 162 17.08 -12.04 8.48
CA LEU A 162 17.25 -12.65 7.16
C LEU A 162 15.89 -12.94 6.52
N PHE A 163 14.94 -13.52 7.27
CA PHE A 163 13.57 -13.78 6.83
C PHE A 163 12.91 -12.49 6.30
N LEU A 164 12.93 -11.42 7.08
CA LEU A 164 12.33 -10.14 6.68
C LEU A 164 12.99 -9.58 5.41
N LYS A 165 14.31 -9.64 5.29
CA LYS A 165 15.01 -9.15 4.10
C LYS A 165 14.67 -9.96 2.85
N LEU A 166 14.67 -11.28 2.95
CA LEU A 166 14.35 -12.17 1.84
C LEU A 166 12.88 -11.99 1.43
N MET A 167 11.97 -11.89 2.40
CA MET A 167 10.55 -11.74 2.15
C MET A 167 10.21 -10.35 1.54
N ILE A 168 10.87 -9.28 1.98
CA ILE A 168 10.74 -7.95 1.35
C ILE A 168 11.17 -8.02 -0.12
N ASN A 169 12.31 -8.64 -0.42
CA ASN A 169 12.78 -8.79 -1.79
C ASN A 169 11.83 -9.65 -2.63
N HIS A 170 11.30 -10.71 -2.04
CA HIS A 170 10.34 -11.61 -2.66
C HIS A 170 9.04 -10.86 -3.01
N HIS A 171 8.46 -10.10 -2.09
CA HIS A 171 7.26 -9.31 -2.31
C HIS A 171 7.46 -8.20 -3.37
N ASP A 172 8.60 -7.52 -3.33
CA ASP A 172 8.96 -6.56 -4.39
C ASP A 172 9.08 -7.26 -5.77
N GLY A 173 9.51 -8.51 -5.77
CA GLY A 173 9.51 -9.37 -6.95
C GLY A 173 8.11 -9.61 -7.52
N ALA A 174 7.13 -9.95 -6.70
CA ALA A 174 5.73 -10.12 -7.11
C ALA A 174 5.15 -8.83 -7.73
N ILE A 175 5.40 -7.66 -7.09
CA ILE A 175 5.00 -6.36 -7.63
C ILE A 175 5.63 -6.11 -9.01
N LYS A 176 6.90 -6.47 -9.19
CA LYS A 176 7.58 -6.38 -10.50
C LYS A 176 6.95 -7.28 -11.53
N MET A 177 6.55 -8.49 -11.16
CA MET A 177 5.84 -9.42 -12.06
C MET A 177 4.49 -8.84 -12.49
N VAL A 178 3.68 -8.30 -11.58
CA VAL A 178 2.43 -7.58 -11.89
C VAL A 178 2.68 -6.41 -12.85
N ASN A 179 3.69 -5.59 -12.56
CA ASN A 179 4.04 -4.46 -13.40
C ASN A 179 4.56 -4.89 -14.79
N HIS A 180 5.21 -6.06 -14.89
CA HIS A 180 5.63 -6.64 -16.14
C HIS A 180 4.43 -7.09 -16.98
N LEU A 181 3.50 -7.85 -16.37
CA LEU A 181 2.26 -8.27 -17.00
C LEU A 181 1.51 -7.09 -17.62
N ARG A 182 1.29 -6.03 -16.86
CA ARG A 182 0.56 -4.83 -17.30
C ARG A 182 1.22 -4.08 -18.46
N LYS A 183 2.49 -4.36 -18.76
CA LYS A 183 3.19 -3.78 -19.92
C LYS A 183 3.04 -4.63 -21.18
N GLN A 184 2.59 -5.89 -21.07
CA GLN A 184 2.35 -6.73 -22.21
C GLN A 184 1.08 -6.28 -22.93
N ARG A 185 1.11 -6.34 -24.24
CA ARG A 185 0.00 -5.85 -25.04
C ARG A 185 -1.19 -6.82 -24.96
N GLY A 186 -2.31 -6.35 -24.48
CA GLY A 186 -3.54 -7.13 -24.37
C GLY A 186 -3.65 -7.93 -23.07
N SER A 187 -2.60 -7.96 -22.23
CA SER A 187 -2.63 -8.67 -20.96
C SER A 187 -3.29 -7.87 -19.84
N ALA A 188 -3.78 -8.57 -18.85
CA ALA A 188 -4.56 -8.03 -17.73
C ALA A 188 -5.83 -7.26 -18.15
N TYR A 189 -6.44 -7.64 -19.28
CA TYR A 189 -7.74 -7.11 -19.71
C TYR A 189 -8.91 -7.95 -19.22
N ASP A 190 -8.68 -9.22 -18.84
CA ASP A 190 -9.63 -10.01 -18.06
C ASP A 190 -9.90 -9.29 -16.74
N PRO A 191 -11.16 -8.89 -16.43
CA PRO A 191 -11.46 -8.09 -15.23
C PRO A 191 -11.10 -8.80 -13.93
N ILE A 192 -11.28 -10.14 -13.88
CA ILE A 192 -10.98 -10.97 -12.70
C ILE A 192 -9.47 -10.98 -12.44
N LEU A 193 -8.67 -11.19 -13.50
CA LEU A 193 -7.21 -11.16 -13.38
C LEU A 193 -6.70 -9.76 -13.06
N ASN A 194 -7.29 -8.71 -13.64
CA ASN A 194 -6.89 -7.33 -13.37
C ASN A 194 -7.11 -6.94 -11.90
N GLU A 195 -8.28 -7.32 -11.33
CA GLU A 195 -8.59 -7.11 -9.92
C GLU A 195 -7.59 -7.88 -9.05
N PHE A 196 -7.42 -9.18 -9.27
CA PHE A 196 -6.45 -10.01 -8.57
C PHE A 196 -5.03 -9.43 -8.61
N ALA A 197 -4.52 -9.06 -9.78
CA ALA A 197 -3.20 -8.48 -9.93
C ALA A 197 -3.05 -7.12 -9.19
N SER A 198 -4.16 -6.38 -9.05
CA SER A 198 -4.18 -5.14 -8.28
C SER A 198 -4.13 -5.41 -6.79
N ASP A 199 -4.87 -6.39 -6.32
CA ASP A 199 -4.90 -6.81 -4.92
C ASP A 199 -3.54 -7.35 -4.49
N VAL A 200 -2.95 -8.26 -5.26
CA VAL A 200 -1.57 -8.76 -5.03
C VAL A 200 -0.59 -7.59 -4.89
N ALA A 201 -0.61 -6.62 -5.81
CA ALA A 201 0.34 -5.50 -5.76
C ALA A 201 0.13 -4.61 -4.52
N ASN A 202 -1.13 -4.39 -4.10
CA ASN A 202 -1.46 -3.58 -2.94
C ASN A 202 -1.10 -4.30 -1.63
N ASP A 203 -1.51 -5.55 -1.49
CA ASP A 203 -1.27 -6.34 -0.28
C ASP A 203 0.22 -6.58 -0.05
N GLN A 204 0.95 -6.94 -1.09
CA GLN A 204 2.40 -7.10 -1.04
C GLN A 204 3.11 -5.79 -0.66
N SER A 205 2.61 -4.62 -1.13
CA SER A 205 3.16 -3.32 -0.75
C SER A 205 2.95 -3.02 0.74
N VAL A 206 1.77 -3.30 1.27
CA VAL A 206 1.45 -3.13 2.69
C VAL A 206 2.28 -4.07 3.57
N GLU A 207 2.50 -5.30 3.12
CA GLU A 207 3.34 -6.26 3.84
C GLU A 207 4.82 -5.85 3.84
N ILE A 208 5.34 -5.31 2.74
CA ILE A 208 6.69 -4.71 2.69
C ILE A 208 6.84 -3.60 3.74
N GLU A 209 5.86 -2.72 3.87
CA GLU A 209 5.90 -1.67 4.90
C GLU A 209 5.94 -2.24 6.31
N ARG A 210 5.12 -3.24 6.61
CA ARG A 210 5.12 -3.95 7.91
C ARG A 210 6.45 -4.63 8.19
N MET A 211 7.02 -5.32 7.19
CA MET A 211 8.31 -5.98 7.31
C MET A 211 9.45 -4.99 7.53
N ASN A 212 9.44 -3.86 6.82
CA ASN A 212 10.42 -2.80 7.03
C ASN A 212 10.32 -2.22 8.45
N PHE A 213 9.12 -2.02 8.97
CA PHE A 213 8.93 -1.57 10.35
C PHE A 213 9.50 -2.58 11.36
N LEU A 214 9.26 -3.87 11.17
CA LEU A 214 9.83 -4.91 12.03
C LEU A 214 11.36 -4.96 11.90
N LEU A 215 11.89 -4.86 10.68
CA LEU A 215 13.34 -4.87 10.43
C LEU A 215 14.04 -3.70 11.11
N VAL A 216 13.42 -2.51 11.11
CA VAL A 216 13.90 -1.34 11.84
C VAL A 216 13.95 -1.62 13.34
N SER A 217 12.92 -2.26 13.90
CA SER A 217 12.87 -2.61 15.34
C SER A 217 13.95 -3.62 15.77
N LEU A 218 14.48 -4.40 14.83
CA LEU A 218 15.58 -5.36 15.05
C LEU A 218 16.96 -4.75 14.80
N SER A 219 17.04 -3.46 14.44
CA SER A 219 18.30 -2.79 14.17
C SER A 219 19.01 -2.41 15.46
N ASP A 220 20.31 -2.68 15.52
CA ASP A 220 21.16 -2.20 16.61
C ASP A 220 21.68 -0.76 16.34
N ASP A 221 21.36 -0.18 15.19
CA ASP A 221 21.73 1.19 14.83
C ASP A 221 20.84 2.17 15.61
N PRO A 222 21.41 3.00 16.49
CA PRO A 222 20.63 3.96 17.27
C PRO A 222 19.89 5.01 16.43
N ARG A 223 20.19 5.10 15.13
CA ARG A 223 19.49 5.98 14.18
C ARG A 223 18.25 5.32 13.56
N ALA A 224 18.12 3.99 13.70
CA ALA A 224 16.97 3.29 13.18
C ALA A 224 15.73 3.57 14.03
N GLY A 225 14.62 3.87 13.39
CA GLY A 225 13.34 4.11 14.08
C GLY A 225 13.19 5.49 14.72
N LEU A 226 14.13 6.41 14.48
CA LEU A 226 13.98 7.78 14.95
C LEU A 226 12.71 8.43 14.39
N ALA A 227 11.89 9.00 15.26
CA ALA A 227 10.71 9.73 14.85
C ALA A 227 11.09 11.03 14.15
N ALA A 228 10.47 11.26 12.98
CA ALA A 228 10.59 12.54 12.31
C ALA A 228 9.76 13.59 13.02
N GLY A 229 10.33 14.78 13.19
CA GLY A 229 9.64 15.90 13.80
C GLY A 229 10.27 17.23 13.40
N LEU A 230 9.49 18.30 13.42
CA LEU A 230 10.00 19.61 13.06
C LEU A 230 10.82 20.22 14.19
N TYR A 231 10.43 19.98 15.45
CA TYR A 231 11.04 20.52 16.66
C TYR A 231 11.24 19.45 17.73
N ASP A 232 10.74 18.28 17.50
CA ASP A 232 10.63 17.15 18.41
C ASP A 232 11.05 15.84 17.74
N ALA A 233 11.88 15.93 16.69
CA ALA A 233 12.52 14.76 16.11
C ALA A 233 13.38 14.04 17.15
N ASP A 234 13.32 12.72 17.13
CA ASP A 234 14.20 11.90 17.97
C ASP A 234 15.67 12.09 17.58
N GLU A 235 16.56 11.87 18.53
CA GLU A 235 17.99 12.11 18.38
C GLU A 235 18.80 10.83 18.59
N ALA A 236 19.82 10.62 17.76
CA ALA A 236 20.87 9.63 17.98
C ALA A 236 22.21 10.34 18.14
N ILE A 237 22.75 10.28 19.34
CA ILE A 237 24.00 10.97 19.69
C ILE A 237 25.00 9.92 20.23
N MET A 238 26.24 9.99 19.73
CA MET A 238 27.33 9.15 20.22
C MET A 238 28.57 10.02 20.48
N ASN A 239 29.06 10.00 21.71
CA ASN A 239 30.23 10.77 22.19
C ASN A 239 30.09 12.32 22.05
N LEU A 240 28.87 12.81 21.95
CA LEU A 240 28.52 14.22 21.92
C LEU A 240 27.33 14.45 22.86
N GLU A 241 27.12 15.69 23.23
CA GLU A 241 25.95 16.15 23.99
C GLU A 241 25.32 17.33 23.25
N LEU A 242 24.01 17.27 23.03
CA LEU A 242 23.28 18.40 22.45
C LEU A 242 23.06 19.46 23.53
N ILE A 243 23.83 20.53 23.48
CA ILE A 243 23.72 21.63 24.44
C ILE A 243 22.47 22.48 24.20
N ALA A 244 22.14 22.77 22.95
CA ALA A 244 20.98 23.57 22.57
C ALA A 244 20.57 23.37 21.13
N SER A 245 19.28 23.47 20.89
CA SER A 245 18.68 23.54 19.54
C SER A 245 18.04 24.91 19.36
N LEU A 246 18.59 25.73 18.48
CA LEU A 246 18.10 27.07 18.22
C LEU A 246 17.17 27.07 17.00
N LYS A 247 15.91 27.41 17.26
CA LYS A 247 14.90 27.52 16.20
C LYS A 247 15.08 28.83 15.41
N LYS A 248 14.78 28.82 14.14
CA LYS A 248 14.73 30.03 13.32
C LYS A 248 13.73 31.02 13.91
N PRO A 249 14.13 32.27 14.18
CA PRO A 249 13.24 33.25 14.82
C PRO A 249 12.01 33.56 13.99
N VAL A 250 10.87 33.77 14.65
CA VAL A 250 9.67 34.30 14.01
C VAL A 250 9.96 35.66 13.37
N GLY A 251 9.58 35.84 12.11
CA GLY A 251 9.90 37.01 11.32
C GLY A 251 10.87 36.74 10.17
N PHE A 252 11.66 35.67 10.25
CA PHE A 252 12.49 35.16 9.14
C PHE A 252 11.76 34.19 8.25
N TYR A 253 10.60 33.73 8.65
CA TYR A 253 9.71 32.85 7.87
C TYR A 253 8.24 33.17 8.22
N ASP A 254 7.30 32.69 7.39
CA ASP A 254 5.87 32.80 7.67
C ASP A 254 5.42 31.59 8.50
N PRO A 255 4.99 31.77 9.79
CA PRO A 255 4.52 30.67 10.61
C PRO A 255 3.26 29.99 10.07
N ALA A 256 2.44 30.69 9.27
CA ALA A 256 1.25 30.14 8.64
C ALA A 256 1.58 29.34 7.37
N ASN A 257 2.75 29.58 6.77
CA ASN A 257 3.26 28.85 5.63
C ASN A 257 4.76 28.56 5.77
N PRO A 258 5.15 27.65 6.67
CA PRO A 258 6.57 27.40 6.99
C PRO A 258 7.39 26.91 5.80
N SER A 259 6.77 26.22 4.84
CA SER A 259 7.46 25.74 3.64
C SER A 259 7.64 26.80 2.58
N GLU A 260 6.91 27.91 2.68
CA GLU A 260 6.84 28.97 1.65
C GLU A 260 6.74 28.44 0.22
N ARG A 261 6.10 27.31 0.04
CA ARG A 261 5.80 26.80 -1.29
C ARG A 261 4.87 27.77 -1.97
N TYR A 262 5.35 28.39 -3.02
CA TYR A 262 4.56 29.23 -3.90
C TYR A 262 3.57 28.34 -4.65
N GLU A 263 2.35 28.23 -4.15
CA GLU A 263 1.24 27.81 -5.00
C GLU A 263 1.00 28.94 -5.99
N GLY A 264 1.59 28.82 -7.17
CA GLY A 264 1.38 29.75 -8.25
C GLY A 264 -0.11 29.90 -8.48
N LYS A 265 -0.71 31.01 -8.04
CA LYS A 265 -2.05 31.37 -8.50
C LYS A 265 -1.99 31.40 -10.01
N LYS A 266 -2.76 30.52 -10.67
CA LYS A 266 -3.11 30.70 -12.06
C LYS A 266 -3.61 32.14 -12.20
N GLU A 267 -2.88 32.95 -12.92
CA GLU A 267 -3.37 34.25 -13.34
C GLU A 267 -4.60 34.00 -14.20
N THR A 268 -5.77 34.12 -13.60
CA THR A 268 -6.97 34.43 -14.38
C THR A 268 -6.82 35.89 -14.75
N ASP A 269 -6.60 36.12 -16.04
CA ASP A 269 -6.60 37.42 -16.67
C ASP A 269 -8.00 38.03 -16.57
N ASP A 270 -8.30 38.64 -15.42
CA ASP A 270 -9.44 39.51 -15.24
C ASP A 270 -8.89 40.94 -15.07
N GLY A 271 -9.00 41.65 -16.17
CA GLY A 271 -8.56 43.03 -16.32
C GLY A 271 -9.32 44.02 -15.44
N ASP A 272 -9.09 44.02 -14.12
CA ASP A 272 -9.63 45.03 -13.25
C ASP A 272 -8.53 45.88 -12.60
N LYS A 273 -8.71 47.18 -12.81
CA LYS A 273 -7.73 48.23 -12.57
C LYS A 273 -7.91 48.78 -11.18
N ASP A 274 -7.27 48.20 -10.18
CA ASP A 274 -7.13 48.81 -8.85
C ASP A 274 -5.65 49.02 -8.53
N GLU A 275 -5.17 50.24 -8.64
CA GLU A 275 -3.79 50.63 -8.32
C GLU A 275 -3.42 50.37 -6.84
N GLU A 276 -4.38 50.38 -5.93
CA GLU A 276 -4.18 50.12 -4.50
C GLU A 276 -3.87 48.67 -4.23
N LYS A 277 -4.55 47.72 -4.92
CA LYS A 277 -4.25 46.29 -4.85
C LYS A 277 -2.87 45.96 -5.46
N LYS A 278 -2.42 46.76 -6.42
CA LYS A 278 -1.09 46.60 -7.02
C LYS A 278 0.03 46.99 -6.09
N LYS A 279 -0.14 48.07 -5.29
CA LYS A 279 0.82 48.45 -4.23
C LYS A 279 0.91 47.45 -3.11
N THR A 280 -0.21 46.94 -2.63
CA THR A 280 -0.22 45.91 -1.57
C THR A 280 0.43 44.59 -2.06
N LYS A 281 0.16 44.15 -3.30
CA LYS A 281 0.84 43.00 -3.90
C LYS A 281 2.35 43.21 -4.07
N THR A 282 2.79 44.41 -4.36
CA THR A 282 4.23 44.72 -4.52
C THR A 282 4.94 44.70 -3.15
N ILE A 283 4.30 45.18 -2.08
CA ILE A 283 4.83 45.16 -0.72
C ILE A 283 4.90 43.72 -0.18
N GLU A 284 3.85 42.91 -0.40
CA GLU A 284 3.83 41.50 -0.05
C GLU A 284 4.88 40.70 -0.82
N ALA A 285 5.06 40.96 -2.10
CA ALA A 285 6.10 40.32 -2.92
C ALA A 285 7.50 40.72 -2.47
N ALA A 286 7.72 41.98 -2.11
CA ALA A 286 8.99 42.44 -1.57
C ALA A 286 9.28 41.87 -0.17
N ALA A 287 8.26 41.75 0.68
CA ALA A 287 8.37 41.11 1.99
C ALA A 287 8.66 39.59 1.89
N ARG A 288 8.11 38.93 0.87
CA ARG A 288 8.39 37.51 0.57
C ARG A 288 9.80 37.31 0.01
N ALA A 289 10.32 38.23 -0.77
CA ALA A 289 11.66 38.17 -1.33
C ALA A 289 12.79 38.24 -0.28
N THR A 290 12.45 38.69 0.95
CA THR A 290 13.40 38.79 2.07
C THR A 290 13.29 37.63 3.07
N ARG A 291 12.31 36.71 2.88
CA ARG A 291 12.12 35.56 3.74
C ARG A 291 12.50 34.29 3.01
N SER A 292 13.19 33.40 3.67
CA SER A 292 13.47 32.07 3.17
C SER A 292 12.57 31.05 3.87
N PRO A 293 12.22 29.91 3.23
CA PRO A 293 11.52 28.81 3.88
C PRO A 293 12.22 28.42 5.17
N MET A 294 11.43 28.04 6.19
CA MET A 294 11.97 27.69 7.49
C MET A 294 13.00 26.56 7.41
N LEU A 295 12.79 25.60 6.51
CA LEU A 295 13.66 24.44 6.31
C LEU A 295 14.86 24.70 5.38
N SER A 296 14.93 25.86 4.73
CA SER A 296 16.06 26.24 3.86
C SER A 296 17.16 27.02 4.61
N PHE A 297 17.08 27.06 5.91
CA PHE A 297 18.08 27.73 6.75
C PHE A 297 19.40 26.95 6.72
N SER A 298 20.44 27.53 6.16
CA SER A 298 21.79 26.98 6.22
C SER A 298 22.70 27.95 6.96
N ASN A 299 23.35 27.46 8.01
CA ASN A 299 24.40 28.16 8.70
C ASN A 299 25.73 27.78 8.06
N THR A 300 26.48 28.75 7.59
CA THR A 300 27.78 28.52 6.95
C THR A 300 28.95 28.90 7.86
N ASP A 301 28.76 29.89 8.73
CA ASP A 301 29.80 30.38 9.59
C ASP A 301 29.29 30.54 11.04
N ILE A 302 30.12 30.15 11.99
CA ILE A 302 29.90 30.35 13.42
C ILE A 302 31.09 31.14 13.97
N ALA A 303 30.81 32.26 14.60
CA ALA A 303 31.81 33.04 15.31
C ALA A 303 31.42 33.18 16.78
N PHE A 304 32.40 33.17 17.65
CA PHE A 304 32.20 33.38 19.09
C PHE A 304 32.86 34.68 19.52
N ARG A 305 32.17 35.41 20.37
CA ARG A 305 32.71 36.57 21.09
C ARG A 305 32.22 36.52 22.52
N ASP A 306 33.12 36.28 23.44
CA ASP A 306 32.83 36.03 24.85
C ASP A 306 31.77 34.92 24.98
N ASP A 307 30.63 35.18 25.58
CA ASP A 307 29.53 34.23 25.77
C ASP A 307 28.50 34.30 24.63
N VAL A 308 28.81 34.97 23.54
CA VAL A 308 27.90 35.15 22.40
C VAL A 308 28.35 34.31 21.22
N MET A 309 27.46 33.44 20.74
CA MET A 309 27.60 32.72 19.48
C MET A 309 26.88 33.49 18.39
N ILE A 310 27.55 33.81 17.32
CA ILE A 310 26.99 34.44 16.12
C ILE A 310 27.00 33.40 15.00
N ALA A 311 25.82 33.04 14.52
CA ALA A 311 25.66 32.16 13.37
C ALA A 311 25.26 32.97 12.14
N GLY A 312 26.05 32.86 11.07
CA GLY A 312 25.71 33.43 9.79
C GLY A 312 24.60 32.60 9.13
N SER A 313 23.65 33.28 8.52
CA SER A 313 22.58 32.65 7.73
C SER A 313 22.54 33.27 6.33
N TYR A 314 22.52 32.48 5.32
CA TYR A 314 22.35 32.88 3.91
C TYR A 314 20.99 32.49 3.40
#